data_a2cf1a929fe151d95244d3c371ce989b
#
_entry.id   a2cf1a929fe151d95244d3c371ce989b
#
_cell.length_a   1.000
_cell.length_b   1.000
_cell.length_c   1.000
_cell.angle_alpha   90.00
_cell.angle_beta   90.00
_cell.angle_gamma   90.00
#
_symmetry.space_group_name_H-M   'P 1'
#
loop_
_entity.id
_entity.type
_entity.pdbx_description
1 polymer ?
#
loop_
_entity_poly.entity_id
_entity_poly.type
_entity_poly.pdbx_seq_one_letter_code
_entity_poly.pdbx_strand_id
1 'polypeptide(L)'
;MGEWTWETGMNYNQIDEFERIRDYGLLVVYSNWSFLKNHFKENANYKKRKLGWVAYISGKRESRRLMGDYVLKEDDLRKHVFHEDGTAATTWTIDLHYPDAKNSQNFPGNEFKSIAKHIDIYPYPIPYSCLYSRNVQNLFMAGRNISVTHVALGTTRLMRTTGMMGEVIGMAAK
;
A
#
# COMPACT_ATOMS: atom_id res chain seq x y z
N MET A 1 -0.49 6.13 20.24
CA MET A 1 -0.02 6.94 19.13
C MET A 1 0.37 5.99 18.02
N GLY A 2 -0.27 6.10 16.89
CA GLY A 2 0.09 5.29 15.72
C GLY A 2 1.20 5.97 14.94
N GLU A 3 2.27 5.27 14.69
CA GLU A 3 3.27 5.69 13.71
C GLU A 3 2.79 5.22 12.33
N TRP A 4 2.37 6.12 11.49
CA TRP A 4 1.93 5.84 10.13
C TRP A 4 3.03 5.20 9.25
N THR A 5 4.26 5.43 9.65
CA THR A 5 5.46 5.05 8.90
C THR A 5 6.08 3.74 9.36
N TRP A 6 5.38 2.96 10.19
CA TRP A 6 5.87 1.64 10.59
C TRP A 6 5.44 0.58 9.60
N GLU A 7 6.40 0.18 8.79
CA GLU A 7 6.24 -0.80 7.73
C GLU A 7 7.41 -1.78 7.75
N THR A 8 7.11 -3.07 7.71
CA THR A 8 8.10 -4.15 7.69
C THR A 8 8.06 -4.90 6.37
N GLY A 9 9.11 -5.64 6.06
CA GLY A 9 9.16 -6.52 4.91
C GLY A 9 9.41 -5.85 3.57
N MET A 10 9.93 -4.62 3.57
CA MET A 10 10.22 -3.88 2.33
C MET A 10 11.23 -4.59 1.42
N ASN A 11 12.12 -5.43 1.98
CA ASN A 11 13.15 -6.17 1.27
C ASN A 11 12.82 -7.66 1.10
N TYR A 12 11.61 -8.09 1.44
CA TYR A 12 11.20 -9.49 1.41
C TYR A 12 10.09 -9.76 0.39
N ASN A 13 10.04 -11.00 -0.09
CA ASN A 13 8.92 -11.45 -0.90
C ASN A 13 7.64 -11.51 -0.05
N GLN A 14 6.72 -10.60 -0.33
CA GLN A 14 5.45 -10.43 0.39
C GLN A 14 4.52 -11.65 0.33
N ILE A 15 4.81 -12.61 -0.53
CA ILE A 15 4.01 -13.82 -0.72
C ILE A 15 4.64 -14.98 0.05
N ASP A 16 5.91 -15.24 -0.20
CA ASP A 16 6.59 -16.43 0.32
C ASP A 16 7.04 -16.25 1.78
N GLU A 17 7.36 -15.01 2.17
CA GLU A 17 7.85 -14.68 3.51
C GLU A 17 6.81 -13.95 4.37
N PHE A 18 5.53 -14.09 4.03
CA PHE A 18 4.44 -13.38 4.71
C PHE A 18 4.42 -13.60 6.22
N GLU A 19 4.59 -14.82 6.69
CA GLU A 19 4.56 -15.12 8.13
C GLU A 19 5.77 -14.51 8.85
N ARG A 20 6.96 -14.57 8.27
CA ARG A 20 8.15 -13.93 8.79
C ARG A 20 7.98 -12.42 8.92
N ILE A 21 7.42 -11.78 7.90
CA ILE A 21 7.12 -10.34 7.90
C ILE A 21 6.12 -9.99 9.00
N ARG A 22 5.07 -10.80 9.17
CA ARG A 22 4.09 -10.64 10.24
C ARG A 22 4.73 -10.77 11.62
N ASP A 23 5.50 -11.82 11.84
CA ASP A 23 6.12 -12.10 13.14
C ASP A 23 7.09 -10.99 13.54
N TYR A 24 7.87 -10.50 12.59
CA TYR A 24 8.72 -9.35 12.82
C TYR A 24 7.91 -8.07 13.11
N GLY A 25 6.82 -7.83 12.41
CA GLY A 25 5.90 -6.73 12.70
C GLY A 25 5.33 -6.80 14.12
N LEU A 26 4.94 -7.99 14.58
CA LEU A 26 4.51 -8.21 15.96
C LEU A 26 5.63 -7.93 16.95
N LEU A 27 6.85 -8.39 16.68
CA LEU A 27 8.02 -8.09 17.52
C LEU A 27 8.24 -6.58 17.66
N VAL A 28 8.15 -5.81 16.59
CA VAL A 28 8.28 -4.35 16.60
C VAL A 28 7.20 -3.72 17.47
N VAL A 29 5.93 -4.14 17.32
CA VAL A 29 4.81 -3.62 18.11
C VAL A 29 5.00 -3.89 19.61
N TYR A 30 5.32 -5.13 19.98
CA TYR A 30 5.49 -5.49 21.39
C TYR A 30 6.75 -4.87 22.01
N SER A 31 7.84 -4.75 21.27
CA SER A 31 9.06 -4.05 21.72
C SER A 31 8.78 -2.58 21.99
N ASN A 32 8.06 -1.90 21.10
CA ASN A 32 7.66 -0.52 21.34
C ASN A 32 6.73 -0.39 22.55
N TRP A 33 5.77 -1.31 22.69
CA TRP A 33 4.88 -1.31 23.85
C TRP A 33 5.66 -1.48 25.16
N SER A 34 6.63 -2.40 25.18
CA SER A 34 7.53 -2.57 26.32
C SER A 34 8.34 -1.32 26.62
N PHE A 35 8.88 -0.67 25.59
CA PHE A 35 9.60 0.60 25.74
C PHE A 35 8.70 1.69 26.35
N LEU A 36 7.49 1.88 25.84
CA LEU A 36 6.56 2.89 26.33
C LEU A 36 6.20 2.67 27.81
N LYS A 37 6.05 1.42 28.23
CA LYS A 37 5.70 1.08 29.61
C LYS A 37 6.86 1.22 30.60
N ASN A 38 8.08 0.93 30.17
CA ASN A 38 9.18 0.74 31.09
C ASN A 38 10.29 1.80 30.97
N HIS A 39 10.52 2.34 29.77
CA HIS A 39 11.70 3.17 29.47
C HIS A 39 11.37 4.57 28.96
N PHE A 40 10.15 4.79 28.48
CA PHE A 40 9.78 6.11 27.98
C PHE A 40 9.71 7.12 29.13
N LYS A 41 10.20 8.35 28.90
CA LYS A 41 10.25 9.40 29.94
C LYS A 41 8.88 9.72 30.56
N GLU A 42 7.80 9.50 29.81
CA GLU A 42 6.40 9.69 30.26
C GLU A 42 5.70 8.34 30.50
N ASN A 43 6.44 7.32 30.93
CA ASN A 43 5.90 5.96 31.08
C ASN A 43 4.75 5.87 32.10
N ALA A 44 4.64 6.81 33.02
CA ALA A 44 3.51 6.89 33.96
C ALA A 44 2.16 6.89 33.26
N ASN A 45 2.07 7.53 32.08
CA ASN A 45 0.86 7.58 31.25
C ASN A 45 0.48 6.20 30.68
N TYR A 46 1.41 5.26 30.61
CA TYR A 46 1.22 3.94 30.01
C TYR A 46 1.09 2.82 31.05
N LYS A 47 1.49 3.02 32.29
CA LYS A 47 1.51 1.97 33.35
C LYS A 47 0.18 1.21 33.48
N LYS A 48 -0.94 1.94 33.49
CA LYS A 48 -2.28 1.34 33.61
C LYS A 48 -2.93 0.96 32.28
N ARG A 49 -2.32 1.27 31.13
CA ARG A 49 -2.86 0.95 29.82
C ARG A 49 -2.54 -0.49 29.43
N LYS A 50 -3.39 -1.09 28.60
CA LYS A 50 -3.20 -2.42 28.00
C LYS A 50 -3.27 -2.27 26.48
N LEU A 51 -2.61 -3.16 25.76
CA LEU A 51 -2.88 -3.35 24.34
C LEU A 51 -4.29 -3.93 24.22
N GLY A 52 -5.21 -3.20 23.59
CA GLY A 52 -6.58 -3.67 23.38
C GLY A 52 -6.66 -4.69 22.27
N TRP A 53 -5.90 -4.46 21.20
CA TRP A 53 -5.89 -5.33 20.04
C TRP A 53 -4.63 -5.08 19.20
N VAL A 54 -4.10 -6.14 18.61
CA VAL A 54 -3.04 -6.11 17.60
C VAL A 54 -3.46 -7.02 16.46
N ALA A 55 -3.37 -6.55 15.22
CA ALA A 55 -3.70 -7.36 14.05
C ALA A 55 -2.78 -8.59 13.99
N TYR A 56 -3.37 -9.79 13.92
CA TYR A 56 -2.61 -11.02 13.72
C TYR A 56 -2.12 -11.14 12.27
N ILE A 57 -2.90 -10.64 11.32
CA ILE A 57 -2.54 -10.63 9.90
C ILE A 57 -1.95 -9.28 9.56
N SER A 58 -0.76 -9.25 8.95
CA SER A 58 -0.14 -8.01 8.51
C SER A 58 -0.97 -7.34 7.40
N GLY A 59 -1.09 -6.01 7.50
CA GLY A 59 -1.83 -5.19 6.53
C GLY A 59 -1.07 -5.03 5.22
N LYS A 60 -1.08 -6.05 4.38
CA LYS A 60 -0.41 -6.05 3.08
C LYS A 60 -1.03 -5.00 2.15
N ARG A 61 -0.23 -4.06 1.67
CA ARG A 61 -0.69 -2.97 0.82
C ARG A 61 -0.41 -3.19 -0.66
N GLU A 62 0.59 -3.99 -0.98
CA GLU A 62 0.96 -4.37 -2.34
C GLU A 62 1.31 -5.85 -2.40
N SER A 63 0.88 -6.55 -3.44
CA SER A 63 1.14 -7.96 -3.65
C SER A 63 0.93 -8.30 -5.13
N ARG A 64 0.23 -9.39 -5.44
CA ARG A 64 -0.13 -9.78 -6.80
C ARG A 64 -1.08 -8.76 -7.43
N ARG A 65 -0.87 -8.50 -8.70
CA ARG A 65 -1.75 -7.70 -9.56
C ARG A 65 -2.23 -8.54 -10.73
N LEU A 66 -3.42 -8.25 -11.20
CA LEU A 66 -3.92 -8.84 -12.42
C LEU A 66 -3.11 -8.29 -13.62
N MET A 67 -3.08 -9.03 -14.69
CA MET A 67 -2.55 -8.59 -15.97
C MET A 67 -3.74 -8.20 -16.87
N GLY A 68 -3.94 -6.91 -17.05
CA GLY A 68 -4.93 -6.33 -17.96
C GLY A 68 -4.41 -6.23 -19.38
N ASP A 69 -5.24 -5.76 -20.30
CA ASP A 69 -4.80 -5.43 -21.66
C ASP A 69 -3.85 -4.23 -21.68
N TYR A 70 -3.99 -3.35 -20.70
CA TYR A 70 -3.04 -2.28 -20.44
C TYR A 70 -2.43 -2.39 -19.04
N VAL A 71 -1.17 -1.99 -18.90
CA VAL A 71 -0.49 -1.84 -17.61
C VAL A 71 -0.20 -0.36 -17.40
N LEU A 72 -0.94 0.31 -16.52
CA LEU A 72 -0.75 1.72 -16.21
C LEU A 72 0.64 1.98 -15.62
N LYS A 73 1.35 2.97 -16.15
CA LYS A 73 2.74 3.31 -15.81
C LYS A 73 2.83 4.72 -15.21
N GLU A 74 3.96 5.00 -14.57
CA GLU A 74 4.30 6.33 -14.07
C GLU A 74 4.26 7.38 -15.19
N ASP A 75 4.79 7.05 -16.36
CA ASP A 75 4.86 7.97 -17.50
C ASP A 75 3.49 8.43 -17.97
N ASP A 76 2.50 7.56 -17.96
CA ASP A 76 1.12 7.92 -18.33
C ASP A 76 0.57 9.01 -17.41
N LEU A 77 0.81 8.85 -16.12
CA LEU A 77 0.37 9.79 -15.10
C LEU A 77 1.10 11.14 -15.18
N ARG A 78 2.43 11.10 -15.30
CA ARG A 78 3.27 12.31 -15.32
C ARG A 78 3.19 13.09 -16.62
N LYS A 79 3.08 12.39 -17.74
CA LYS A 79 2.95 12.99 -19.08
C LYS A 79 1.50 13.24 -19.47
N HIS A 80 0.56 12.85 -18.59
CA HIS A 80 -0.88 13.03 -18.78
C HIS A 80 -1.37 12.39 -20.08
N VAL A 81 -0.93 11.15 -20.36
CA VAL A 81 -1.31 10.39 -21.55
C VAL A 81 -2.69 9.76 -21.34
N PHE A 82 -3.71 10.31 -21.96
CA PHE A 82 -5.07 9.80 -21.86
C PHE A 82 -5.30 8.59 -22.77
N HIS A 83 -6.15 7.68 -22.29
CA HIS A 83 -6.66 6.53 -23.04
C HIS A 83 -8.13 6.72 -23.30
N GLU A 84 -8.63 6.26 -24.46
CA GLU A 84 -10.04 6.40 -24.87
C GLU A 84 -11.00 5.70 -23.90
N ASP A 85 -10.53 4.64 -23.22
CA ASP A 85 -11.27 3.85 -22.23
C ASP A 85 -11.09 4.36 -20.79
N GLY A 86 -10.74 5.63 -20.60
CA GLY A 86 -10.56 6.24 -19.29
C GLY A 86 -11.86 6.21 -18.45
N THR A 87 -11.77 5.77 -17.19
CA THR A 87 -12.93 5.57 -16.29
C THR A 87 -12.77 6.27 -14.95
N ALA A 88 -12.57 5.51 -13.87
CA ALA A 88 -12.41 6.04 -12.52
C ALA A 88 -11.20 6.98 -12.41
N ALA A 89 -11.40 8.15 -11.81
CA ALA A 89 -10.31 9.13 -11.70
C ALA A 89 -9.51 8.97 -10.40
N THR A 90 -8.18 9.01 -10.52
CA THR A 90 -7.33 9.29 -9.37
C THR A 90 -6.98 10.77 -9.30
N THR A 91 -6.95 11.32 -8.08
CA THR A 91 -6.69 12.74 -7.81
C THR A 91 -5.59 12.94 -6.77
N TRP A 92 -4.96 11.87 -6.32
CA TRP A 92 -3.91 11.90 -5.31
C TRP A 92 -2.53 11.94 -5.96
N THR A 93 -1.53 12.41 -5.23
CA THR A 93 -0.13 12.31 -5.63
C THR A 93 0.29 10.84 -5.77
N ILE A 94 1.31 10.56 -6.55
CA ILE A 94 1.99 9.26 -6.46
C ILE A 94 2.73 9.24 -5.11
N ASP A 95 2.26 8.40 -4.20
CA ASP A 95 2.77 8.27 -2.83
C ASP A 95 3.56 6.96 -2.71
N LEU A 96 4.88 7.09 -2.61
CA LEU A 96 5.82 5.97 -2.53
C LEU A 96 6.46 5.92 -1.15
N HIS A 97 6.59 4.73 -0.61
CA HIS A 97 7.21 4.48 0.68
C HIS A 97 8.58 3.82 0.49
N TYR A 98 9.59 4.38 1.15
CA TYR A 98 10.96 3.87 1.13
C TYR A 98 11.47 3.63 2.55
N PRO A 99 12.43 2.74 2.76
CA PRO A 99 13.07 2.59 4.06
C PRO A 99 13.65 3.92 4.56
N ASP A 100 13.41 4.23 5.82
CA ASP A 100 14.06 5.36 6.50
C ASP A 100 15.57 5.09 6.63
N ALA A 101 16.41 6.01 6.19
CA ALA A 101 17.86 5.81 6.13
C ALA A 101 18.49 5.53 7.51
N LYS A 102 18.03 6.22 8.55
CA LYS A 102 18.53 5.99 9.93
C LYS A 102 18.07 4.65 10.47
N ASN A 103 16.83 4.25 10.14
CA ASN A 103 16.32 2.95 10.52
C ASN A 103 17.08 1.83 9.81
N SER A 104 17.40 2.00 8.51
CA SER A 104 18.21 1.03 7.75
C SER A 104 19.63 0.87 8.30
N GLN A 105 20.26 1.95 8.76
CA GLN A 105 21.58 1.88 9.39
C GLN A 105 21.56 1.08 10.71
N ASN A 106 20.51 1.24 11.50
CA ASN A 106 20.39 0.58 12.80
C ASN A 106 19.86 -0.86 12.70
N PHE A 107 19.08 -1.18 11.66
CA PHE A 107 18.40 -2.46 11.46
C PHE A 107 18.55 -2.94 10.02
N PRO A 108 19.79 -3.19 9.53
CA PRO A 108 20.02 -3.57 8.14
C PRO A 108 19.30 -4.88 7.80
N GLY A 109 18.49 -4.88 6.74
CA GLY A 109 17.68 -6.03 6.33
C GLY A 109 16.43 -6.31 7.19
N ASN A 110 16.25 -5.55 8.27
CA ASN A 110 15.09 -5.66 9.18
C ASN A 110 14.51 -4.27 9.48
N GLU A 111 14.39 -3.46 8.47
CA GLU A 111 13.81 -2.14 8.57
C GLU A 111 12.33 -2.24 8.94
N PHE A 112 11.89 -1.33 9.79
CA PHE A 112 10.49 -1.25 10.22
C PHE A 112 9.93 0.18 10.19
N LYS A 113 10.69 1.11 9.61
CA LYS A 113 10.26 2.49 9.44
C LYS A 113 10.46 2.93 8.02
N SER A 114 9.44 3.57 7.46
CA SER A 114 9.45 4.15 6.12
C SER A 114 9.38 5.66 6.14
N ILE A 115 9.75 6.26 5.02
CA ILE A 115 9.47 7.64 4.65
C ILE A 115 8.62 7.65 3.39
N ALA A 116 7.68 8.60 3.31
CA ALA A 116 6.87 8.81 2.12
C ALA A 116 7.55 9.82 1.18
N LYS A 117 7.51 9.55 -0.13
CA LYS A 117 7.84 10.49 -1.19
C LYS A 117 6.60 10.72 -2.05
N HIS A 118 6.24 11.98 -2.21
CA HIS A 118 5.09 12.38 -3.01
C HIS A 118 5.56 12.99 -4.34
N ILE A 119 4.91 12.59 -5.44
CA ILE A 119 5.08 13.17 -6.76
C ILE A 119 3.71 13.68 -7.20
N ASP A 120 3.60 14.97 -7.41
CA ASP A 120 2.35 15.60 -7.83
C ASP A 120 1.99 15.18 -9.25
N ILE A 121 0.72 14.90 -9.44
CA ILE A 121 0.10 14.62 -10.74
C ILE A 121 -1.22 15.38 -10.85
N TYR A 122 -1.65 15.62 -12.08
CA TYR A 122 -3.01 16.08 -12.34
C TYR A 122 -4.02 14.91 -12.19
N PRO A 123 -5.31 15.21 -11.96
CA PRO A 123 -6.36 14.19 -11.99
C PRO A 123 -6.26 13.35 -13.27
N TYR A 124 -6.30 12.04 -13.12
CA TYR A 124 -6.04 11.12 -14.22
C TYR A 124 -7.10 10.00 -14.28
N PRO A 125 -7.76 9.80 -15.43
CA PRO A 125 -8.72 8.72 -15.64
C PRO A 125 -7.97 7.39 -15.84
N ILE A 126 -8.26 6.41 -14.99
CA ILE A 126 -7.68 5.07 -15.07
C ILE A 126 -8.34 4.33 -16.24
N PRO A 127 -7.54 3.74 -17.17
CA PRO A 127 -8.09 2.99 -18.28
C PRO A 127 -8.89 1.75 -17.81
N TYR A 128 -10.04 1.50 -18.42
CA TYR A 128 -10.85 0.30 -18.16
C TYR A 128 -10.05 -0.98 -18.43
N SER A 129 -9.21 -0.97 -19.44
CA SER A 129 -8.29 -2.07 -19.79
C SER A 129 -7.32 -2.46 -18.67
N CYS A 130 -7.20 -1.65 -17.62
CA CYS A 130 -6.47 -2.00 -16.40
C CYS A 130 -7.32 -2.77 -15.36
N LEU A 131 -8.65 -2.85 -15.54
CA LEU A 131 -9.60 -3.32 -14.54
C LEU A 131 -10.11 -4.75 -14.82
N TYR A 132 -9.78 -5.35 -15.94
CA TYR A 132 -10.13 -6.73 -16.28
C TYR A 132 -8.92 -7.55 -16.69
N SER A 133 -9.04 -8.87 -16.55
CA SER A 133 -7.96 -9.79 -16.89
C SER A 133 -7.93 -10.09 -18.40
N ARG A 134 -6.75 -9.96 -19.02
CA ARG A 134 -6.57 -10.33 -20.43
C ARG A 134 -6.50 -11.85 -20.68
N ASN A 135 -6.27 -12.64 -19.64
CA ASN A 135 -6.03 -14.09 -19.77
C ASN A 135 -6.97 -14.96 -18.94
N VAL A 136 -7.83 -14.37 -18.14
CA VAL A 136 -8.88 -15.07 -17.39
C VAL A 136 -10.22 -14.43 -17.73
N GLN A 137 -11.10 -15.20 -18.34
CA GLN A 137 -12.43 -14.72 -18.72
C GLN A 137 -13.27 -14.38 -17.48
N ASN A 138 -14.10 -13.36 -17.59
CA ASN A 138 -15.01 -12.90 -16.53
C ASN A 138 -14.33 -12.55 -15.19
N LEU A 139 -13.07 -12.12 -15.23
CA LEU A 139 -12.34 -11.67 -14.05
C LEU A 139 -12.09 -10.16 -14.12
N PHE A 140 -12.69 -9.45 -13.18
CA PHE A 140 -12.50 -8.02 -12.97
C PHE A 140 -11.83 -7.75 -11.64
N MET A 141 -11.17 -6.60 -11.52
CA MET A 141 -10.54 -6.11 -10.28
C MET A 141 -10.87 -4.64 -10.05
N ALA A 142 -11.21 -4.31 -8.82
CA ALA A 142 -11.48 -2.94 -8.40
C ALA A 142 -10.73 -2.65 -7.10
N GLY A 143 -9.41 -2.48 -7.18
CA GLY A 143 -8.62 -2.30 -5.97
C GLY A 143 -7.12 -2.19 -6.24
N ARG A 144 -6.32 -2.52 -5.23
CA ARG A 144 -4.85 -2.46 -5.30
C ARG A 144 -4.23 -3.55 -6.19
N ASN A 145 -5.03 -4.42 -6.70
CA ASN A 145 -4.64 -5.56 -7.55
C ASN A 145 -4.98 -5.36 -9.04
N ILE A 146 -5.30 -4.16 -9.46
CA ILE A 146 -5.50 -3.81 -10.87
C ILE A 146 -4.17 -3.86 -11.65
N SER A 147 -4.24 -3.74 -12.99
CA SER A 147 -3.08 -3.81 -13.88
C SER A 147 -2.30 -2.49 -13.90
N VAL A 148 -1.36 -2.35 -12.95
CA VAL A 148 -0.53 -1.15 -12.80
C VAL A 148 0.90 -1.52 -12.42
N THR A 149 1.85 -0.62 -12.68
CA THR A 149 3.21 -0.71 -12.12
C THR A 149 3.23 -0.31 -10.64
N HIS A 150 4.32 -0.62 -9.94
CA HIS A 150 4.51 -0.23 -8.53
C HIS A 150 4.33 1.28 -8.32
N VAL A 151 4.95 2.09 -9.18
CA VAL A 151 4.91 3.56 -9.05
C VAL A 151 3.50 4.09 -9.31
N ALA A 152 2.83 3.63 -10.37
CA ALA A 152 1.46 4.05 -10.68
C ALA A 152 0.46 3.61 -9.59
N LEU A 153 0.71 2.49 -8.89
CA LEU A 153 -0.10 2.05 -7.76
C LEU A 153 -0.13 3.12 -6.64
N GLY A 154 0.94 3.89 -6.48
CA GLY A 154 1.05 4.92 -5.45
C GLY A 154 -0.11 5.91 -5.42
N THR A 155 -0.71 6.22 -6.57
CA THR A 155 -1.89 7.10 -6.65
C THR A 155 -3.21 6.34 -6.77
N THR A 156 -3.24 5.15 -7.35
CA THR A 156 -4.50 4.43 -7.65
C THR A 156 -5.04 3.61 -6.47
N ARG A 157 -4.23 3.37 -5.44
CA ARG A 157 -4.54 2.48 -4.29
C ARG A 157 -5.45 3.08 -3.22
N LEU A 158 -5.93 4.30 -3.37
CA LEU A 158 -6.73 5.00 -2.37
C LEU A 158 -8.18 4.51 -2.32
N MET A 159 -8.78 4.55 -1.13
CA MET A 159 -10.15 4.05 -0.90
C MET A 159 -11.18 4.70 -1.83
N ARG A 160 -11.12 6.03 -2.02
CA ARG A 160 -12.04 6.73 -2.92
C ARG A 160 -11.88 6.25 -4.37
N THR A 161 -10.66 6.19 -4.86
CA THR A 161 -10.33 5.72 -6.22
C THR A 161 -10.78 4.27 -6.42
N THR A 162 -10.51 3.39 -5.46
CA THR A 162 -10.93 1.98 -5.55
C THR A 162 -12.46 1.82 -5.45
N GLY A 163 -13.14 2.69 -4.70
CA GLY A 163 -14.61 2.74 -4.69
C GLY A 163 -15.19 3.09 -6.07
N MET A 164 -14.64 4.10 -6.74
CA MET A 164 -15.05 4.46 -8.11
C MET A 164 -14.76 3.35 -9.13
N MET A 165 -13.62 2.64 -9.00
CA MET A 165 -13.36 1.45 -9.82
C MET A 165 -14.44 0.37 -9.60
N GLY A 166 -14.90 0.19 -8.35
CA GLY A 166 -15.99 -0.74 -8.03
C GLY A 166 -17.30 -0.40 -8.74
N GLU A 167 -17.64 0.89 -8.83
CA GLU A 167 -18.81 1.36 -9.61
C GLU A 167 -18.65 1.05 -11.10
N VAL A 168 -17.47 1.33 -11.67
CA VAL A 168 -17.15 1.04 -13.08
C VAL A 168 -17.33 -0.45 -13.37
N ILE A 169 -16.76 -1.32 -12.54
CA ILE A 169 -16.86 -2.77 -12.71
C ILE A 169 -18.29 -3.26 -12.51
N GLY A 170 -19.03 -2.69 -11.56
CA GLY A 170 -20.45 -3.01 -11.36
C GLY A 170 -21.31 -2.67 -12.58
N MET A 171 -21.02 -1.56 -13.27
CA MET A 171 -21.69 -1.20 -14.52
C MET A 171 -21.28 -2.13 -15.67
N ALA A 172 -20.01 -2.51 -15.76
CA ALA A 172 -19.49 -3.38 -16.82
C ALA A 172 -19.98 -4.83 -16.70
N ALA A 173 -20.29 -5.29 -15.50
CA ALA A 173 -20.78 -6.65 -15.23
C ALA A 173 -22.29 -6.82 -15.44
N LYS A 174 -23.02 -5.75 -15.69
CA LYS A 174 -24.47 -5.74 -15.92
C LYS A 174 -24.82 -6.12 -17.36
#